data_eff2bc3f99108d3cc9f71c85b90c50d6
#
_entry.id   eff2bc3f99108d3cc9f71c85b90c50d6
#
_cell.length_a   1.000
_cell.length_b   1.000
_cell.length_c   1.000
_cell.angle_alpha   90.00
_cell.angle_beta   90.00
_cell.angle_gamma   90.00
#
_symmetry.space_group_name_H-M   'P 1'
#
loop_
_entity.id
_entity.type
_entity.pdbx_description
1 polymer ?
#
loop_
_entity_poly.entity_id
_entity_poly.type
_entity_poly.pdbx_seq_one_letter_code
_entity_poly.pdbx_strand_id
1 'polypeptide(L)'
;MDLNTSIEELKLALQNSDAFCRYQKIREEVHHYPEKEHRLHEFRRKNYFLQNSKDQIDLFTEADRLEQEYADVYKDPLLGEYLAAEVAVCRIIQQINKELLGCLDFEAI
;
A
#
# COMPACT_ATOMS: atom_id res chain seq x y z
N MET A 1 -8.09 -27.86 -16.03
CA MET A 1 -7.82 -26.45 -15.76
C MET A 1 -6.32 -26.27 -15.54
N ASP A 2 -5.72 -25.41 -16.33
CA ASP A 2 -4.29 -25.14 -16.25
C ASP A 2 -4.02 -24.05 -15.21
N LEU A 3 -2.97 -24.21 -14.41
CA LEU A 3 -2.60 -23.24 -13.38
C LEU A 3 -2.30 -21.87 -13.98
N ASN A 4 -1.59 -21.83 -15.09
CA ASN A 4 -1.28 -20.56 -15.74
C ASN A 4 -2.53 -19.82 -16.24
N THR A 5 -3.50 -20.56 -16.78
CA THR A 5 -4.77 -19.98 -17.18
C THR A 5 -5.53 -19.41 -15.99
N SER A 6 -5.54 -20.13 -14.87
CA SER A 6 -6.19 -19.65 -13.64
C SER A 6 -5.52 -18.40 -13.09
N ILE A 7 -4.20 -18.32 -13.17
CA ILE A 7 -3.45 -17.12 -12.75
C ILE A 7 -3.83 -15.92 -13.63
N GLU A 8 -3.91 -16.12 -14.96
CA GLU A 8 -4.31 -15.04 -15.86
C GLU A 8 -5.73 -14.56 -15.60
N GLU A 9 -6.64 -15.49 -15.33
CA GLU A 9 -8.02 -15.14 -14.94
C GLU A 9 -8.06 -14.37 -13.63
N LEU A 10 -7.26 -14.76 -12.65
CA LEU A 10 -7.17 -14.05 -11.37
C LEU A 10 -6.62 -12.64 -11.55
N LYS A 11 -5.59 -12.46 -12.38
CA LYS A 11 -5.04 -11.14 -12.70
C LYS A 11 -6.12 -10.24 -13.27
N LEU A 12 -6.89 -10.74 -14.23
CA LEU A 12 -7.97 -9.97 -14.86
C LEU A 12 -9.06 -9.62 -13.84
N ALA A 13 -9.42 -10.56 -12.98
CA ALA A 13 -10.41 -10.32 -11.94
C ALA A 13 -9.94 -9.22 -10.97
N LEU A 14 -8.66 -9.24 -10.60
CA LEU A 14 -8.09 -8.20 -9.74
C LEU A 14 -8.07 -6.84 -10.42
N GLN A 15 -7.64 -6.80 -11.69
CA GLN A 15 -7.58 -5.57 -12.46
C GLN A 15 -8.96 -4.94 -12.69
N ASN A 16 -10.00 -5.75 -12.71
CA ASN A 16 -11.38 -5.30 -12.90
C ASN A 16 -12.14 -5.12 -11.59
N SER A 17 -11.49 -5.40 -10.45
CA SER A 17 -12.14 -5.22 -9.16
C SER A 17 -12.37 -3.74 -8.85
N ASP A 18 -13.43 -3.45 -8.11
CA ASP A 18 -13.75 -2.07 -7.72
C ASP A 18 -12.60 -1.41 -6.95
N ALA A 19 -11.96 -2.16 -6.06
CA ALA A 19 -10.85 -1.64 -5.26
C ALA A 19 -9.67 -1.22 -6.14
N PHE A 20 -9.31 -2.03 -7.13
CA PHE A 20 -8.18 -1.73 -8.01
C PHE A 20 -8.52 -0.59 -8.97
N CYS A 21 -9.74 -0.55 -9.51
CA CYS A 21 -10.18 0.53 -10.38
C CYS A 21 -10.17 1.87 -9.63
N ARG A 22 -10.62 1.88 -8.39
CA ARG A 22 -10.57 3.08 -7.54
C ARG A 22 -9.14 3.51 -7.29
N TYR A 23 -8.26 2.56 -6.97
CA TYR A 23 -6.84 2.82 -6.75
C TYR A 23 -6.21 3.47 -7.98
N GLN A 24 -6.43 2.93 -9.17
CA GLN A 24 -5.89 3.47 -10.41
C GLN A 24 -6.38 4.89 -10.68
N LYS A 25 -7.66 5.13 -10.46
CA LYS A 25 -8.26 6.44 -10.68
C LYS A 25 -7.64 7.50 -9.77
N ILE A 26 -7.50 7.19 -8.48
CA ILE A 26 -6.90 8.11 -7.52
C ILE A 26 -5.42 8.31 -7.82
N ARG A 27 -4.72 7.26 -8.22
CA ARG A 27 -3.31 7.33 -8.61
C ARG A 27 -3.10 8.30 -9.76
N GLU A 28 -3.97 8.27 -10.77
CA GLU A 28 -3.91 9.22 -11.87
C GLU A 28 -4.13 10.65 -11.41
N GLU A 29 -5.06 10.86 -10.49
CA GLU A 29 -5.29 12.18 -9.91
C GLU A 29 -4.06 12.69 -9.18
N VAL A 30 -3.39 11.82 -8.41
CA VAL A 30 -2.15 12.17 -7.69
C VAL A 30 -1.05 12.57 -8.68
N HIS A 31 -0.97 11.91 -9.83
CA HIS A 31 0.01 12.24 -10.86
C HIS A 31 -0.15 13.65 -11.43
N HIS A 32 -1.34 14.24 -11.31
CA HIS A 32 -1.56 15.63 -11.71
C HIS A 32 -0.98 16.65 -10.72
N TYR A 33 -0.50 16.17 -9.56
CA TYR A 33 0.08 17.01 -8.52
C TYR A 33 1.48 16.50 -8.17
N PRO A 34 2.48 16.75 -9.04
CA PRO A 34 3.84 16.21 -8.84
C PRO A 34 4.46 16.55 -7.49
N GLU A 35 4.16 17.73 -6.95
CA GLU A 35 4.67 18.15 -5.65
C GLU A 35 4.15 17.28 -4.52
N LYS A 36 2.84 16.95 -4.55
CA LYS A 36 2.23 16.07 -3.56
C LYS A 36 2.80 14.66 -3.68
N GLU A 37 2.94 14.17 -4.92
CA GLU A 37 3.50 12.85 -5.18
C GLU A 37 4.94 12.76 -4.66
N HIS A 38 5.74 13.78 -4.90
CA HIS A 38 7.12 13.85 -4.42
C HIS A 38 7.18 13.81 -2.89
N ARG A 39 6.33 14.59 -2.21
CA ARG A 39 6.26 14.60 -0.75
C ARG A 39 5.86 13.24 -0.19
N LEU A 40 4.90 12.57 -0.84
CA LEU A 40 4.49 11.24 -0.42
C LEU A 40 5.63 10.23 -0.56
N HIS A 41 6.38 10.28 -1.66
CA HIS A 41 7.53 9.40 -1.86
C HIS A 41 8.62 9.65 -0.83
N GLU A 42 8.89 10.90 -0.50
CA GLU A 42 9.85 11.25 0.56
C GLU A 42 9.42 10.66 1.90
N PHE A 43 8.14 10.83 2.25
CA PHE A 43 7.58 10.31 3.49
C PHE A 43 7.71 8.79 3.56
N ARG A 44 7.34 8.09 2.47
CA ARG A 44 7.44 6.63 2.42
C ARG A 44 8.86 6.15 2.59
N ARG A 45 9.81 6.81 1.97
CA ARG A 45 11.23 6.45 2.08
C ARG A 45 11.74 6.63 3.50
N LYS A 46 11.44 7.76 4.13
CA LYS A 46 11.86 8.02 5.50
C LYS A 46 11.20 7.07 6.49
N ASN A 47 9.92 6.79 6.29
CA ASN A 47 9.19 5.85 7.13
C ASN A 47 9.77 4.44 7.02
N TYR A 48 10.13 4.03 5.81
CA TYR A 48 10.78 2.73 5.57
C TYR A 48 12.10 2.64 6.31
N PHE A 49 12.95 3.67 6.21
CA PHE A 49 14.24 3.68 6.91
C PHE A 49 14.06 3.66 8.42
N LEU A 50 13.09 4.38 8.94
CA LEU A 50 12.81 4.39 10.37
C LEU A 50 12.40 3.01 10.88
N GLN A 51 11.48 2.34 10.17
CA GLN A 51 10.97 1.03 10.59
C GLN A 51 12.00 -0.08 10.44
N ASN A 52 12.98 0.09 9.54
CA ASN A 52 14.01 -0.92 9.28
C ASN A 52 15.35 -0.55 9.89
N SER A 53 15.40 0.48 10.74
CA SER A 53 16.63 0.87 11.43
C SER A 53 16.98 -0.17 12.48
N LYS A 54 18.25 -0.57 12.49
CA LYS A 54 18.79 -1.50 13.49
C LYS A 54 19.43 -0.77 14.67
N ASP A 55 19.51 0.56 14.59
CA ASP A 55 20.05 1.37 15.66
C ASP A 55 19.07 1.51 16.79
N GLN A 56 19.57 1.78 17.99
CA GLN A 56 18.73 2.03 19.16
C GLN A 56 18.15 3.44 19.09
N ILE A 57 17.19 3.61 18.19
CA ILE A 57 16.47 4.86 18.03
C ILE A 57 15.21 4.79 18.87
N ASP A 58 14.86 5.90 19.50
CA ASP A 58 13.55 6.02 20.14
C ASP A 58 12.51 6.14 19.03
N LEU A 59 11.92 5.00 18.66
CA LEU A 59 10.96 4.91 17.57
C LEU A 59 9.76 5.82 17.76
N PHE A 60 9.33 6.03 18.99
CA PHE A 60 8.19 6.89 19.28
C PHE A 60 8.52 8.35 19.00
N THR A 61 9.68 8.83 19.44
CA THR A 61 10.11 10.20 19.20
C THR A 61 10.33 10.46 17.72
N GLU A 62 11.00 9.54 17.03
CA GLU A 62 11.27 9.68 15.60
C GLU A 62 10.00 9.58 14.77
N ALA A 63 9.05 8.71 15.15
CA ALA A 63 7.76 8.61 14.48
C ALA A 63 6.95 9.90 14.62
N ASP A 64 6.94 10.50 15.82
CA ASP A 64 6.28 11.78 16.06
C ASP A 64 6.92 12.90 15.24
N ARG A 65 8.24 12.92 15.17
CA ARG A 65 8.98 13.91 14.38
C ARG A 65 8.64 13.78 12.89
N LEU A 66 8.58 12.55 12.39
CA LEU A 66 8.22 12.26 11.02
C LEU A 66 6.80 12.72 10.70
N GLU A 67 5.86 12.44 11.61
CA GLU A 67 4.47 12.87 11.46
C GLU A 67 4.36 14.39 11.41
N GLN A 68 5.11 15.10 12.26
CA GLN A 68 5.11 16.56 12.26
C GLN A 68 5.75 17.12 10.98
N GLU A 69 6.85 16.54 10.53
CA GLU A 69 7.55 16.98 9.33
C GLU A 69 6.70 16.83 8.08
N TYR A 70 5.90 15.75 8.02
CA TYR A 70 5.04 15.44 6.88
C TYR A 70 3.55 15.61 7.20
N ALA A 71 3.23 16.58 8.06
CA ALA A 71 1.83 16.87 8.39
C ALA A 71 1.00 17.21 7.16
N ASP A 72 1.61 17.85 6.15
CA ASP A 72 0.98 18.15 4.88
C ASP A 72 0.51 16.89 4.14
N VAL A 73 1.27 15.80 4.23
CA VAL A 73 0.90 14.51 3.64
C VAL A 73 -0.27 13.88 4.39
N TYR A 74 -0.19 13.86 5.72
CA TYR A 74 -1.24 13.26 6.56
C TYR A 74 -2.58 13.98 6.43
N LYS A 75 -2.55 15.30 6.25
CA LYS A 75 -3.76 16.12 6.21
C LYS A 75 -4.33 16.31 4.81
N ASP A 76 -3.61 15.89 3.79
CA ASP A 76 -4.07 16.05 2.40
C ASP A 76 -5.15 15.03 2.10
N PRO A 77 -6.38 15.45 1.74
CA PRO A 77 -7.48 14.51 1.47
C PRO A 77 -7.19 13.58 0.30
N LEU A 78 -6.54 14.08 -0.77
CA LEU A 78 -6.24 13.26 -1.94
C LEU A 78 -5.22 12.16 -1.60
N LEU A 79 -4.16 12.52 -0.90
CA LEU A 79 -3.15 11.55 -0.49
C LEU A 79 -3.72 10.54 0.51
N GLY A 80 -4.60 10.98 1.40
CA GLY A 80 -5.30 10.09 2.32
C GLY A 80 -6.16 9.07 1.60
N GLU A 81 -6.90 9.51 0.58
CA GLU A 81 -7.71 8.61 -0.25
C GLU A 81 -6.82 7.63 -1.03
N TYR A 82 -5.70 8.10 -1.53
CA TYR A 82 -4.75 7.26 -2.24
C TYR A 82 -4.20 6.15 -1.35
N LEU A 83 -3.76 6.50 -0.15
CA LEU A 83 -3.24 5.52 0.81
C LEU A 83 -4.31 4.52 1.23
N ALA A 84 -5.55 4.98 1.45
CA ALA A 84 -6.66 4.10 1.79
C ALA A 84 -6.99 3.13 0.65
N ALA A 85 -6.97 3.61 -0.59
CA ALA A 85 -7.21 2.76 -1.75
C ALA A 85 -6.11 1.71 -1.93
N GLU A 86 -4.86 2.09 -1.68
CA GLU A 86 -3.73 1.17 -1.71
C GLU A 86 -3.87 0.07 -0.66
N VAL A 87 -4.24 0.43 0.55
CA VAL A 87 -4.48 -0.54 1.63
C VAL A 87 -5.60 -1.51 1.26
N ALA A 88 -6.66 -1.01 0.63
CA ALA A 88 -7.78 -1.86 0.20
C ALA A 88 -7.32 -2.94 -0.80
N VAL A 89 -6.49 -2.55 -1.77
CA VAL A 89 -5.91 -3.52 -2.73
C VAL A 89 -5.00 -4.52 -2.02
N CYS A 90 -4.14 -4.04 -1.13
CA CYS A 90 -3.24 -4.91 -0.38
C CYS A 90 -3.99 -5.92 0.47
N ARG A 91 -5.11 -5.54 1.08
CA ARG A 91 -5.94 -6.45 1.86
C ARG A 91 -6.55 -7.55 1.02
N ILE A 92 -6.94 -7.25 -0.22
CA ILE A 92 -7.45 -8.26 -1.15
C ILE A 92 -6.36 -9.28 -1.46
N ILE A 93 -5.15 -8.81 -1.75
CA ILE A 93 -4.01 -9.69 -2.03
C ILE A 93 -3.69 -10.56 -0.82
N GLN A 94 -3.70 -9.99 0.38
CA GLN A 94 -3.48 -10.73 1.61
C GLN A 94 -4.56 -11.81 1.81
N GLN A 95 -5.81 -11.50 1.51
CA GLN A 95 -6.91 -12.47 1.60
C GLN A 95 -6.72 -13.62 0.62
N ILE A 96 -6.32 -13.32 -0.61
CA ILE A 96 -6.04 -14.33 -1.61
C ILE A 96 -4.91 -15.26 -1.13
N ASN A 97 -3.82 -14.68 -0.62
CA ASN A 97 -2.71 -15.46 -0.10
C ASN A 97 -3.15 -16.38 1.06
N LYS A 98 -3.98 -15.85 1.95
CA LYS A 98 -4.52 -16.62 3.07
C LYS A 98 -5.35 -17.81 2.59
N GLU A 99 -6.22 -17.58 1.59
CA GLU A 99 -7.04 -18.63 1.00
C GLU A 99 -6.18 -19.71 0.34
N LEU A 100 -5.14 -19.29 -0.40
CA LEU A 100 -4.23 -20.23 -1.06
C LEU A 100 -3.49 -21.09 -0.04
N LEU A 101 -2.92 -20.47 0.99
CA LEU A 101 -2.21 -21.21 2.03
C LEU A 101 -3.13 -22.14 2.79
N GLY A 102 -4.36 -21.69 3.06
CA GLY A 102 -5.36 -22.51 3.75
C GLY A 102 -5.77 -23.74 2.95
N CYS A 103 -5.94 -23.60 1.63
CA CYS A 103 -6.35 -24.73 0.79
C CYS A 103 -5.24 -25.76 0.62
N LEU A 104 -3.98 -25.37 0.82
CA LEU A 104 -2.83 -26.26 0.74
C LEU A 104 -2.43 -26.82 2.10
N ASP A 105 -3.12 -26.41 3.15
CA ASP A 105 -2.90 -26.87 4.51
C ASP A 105 -1.51 -26.55 5.05
N PHE A 106 -0.89 -25.49 4.53
CA PHE A 106 0.37 -25.00 5.07
C PHE A 106 0.13 -24.21 6.36
N GLU A 107 1.03 -24.39 7.31
CA GLU A 107 1.00 -23.56 8.53
C GLU A 107 1.35 -22.12 8.18
N ALA A 108 0.56 -21.18 8.68
CA ALA A 108 0.84 -19.75 8.54
C ALA A 108 2.05 -19.41 9.42
N ILE A 109 3.06 -18.85 8.81
CA ILE A 109 4.27 -18.43 9.49
C ILE A 109 4.23 -16.94 9.76
#